data_e3b0400ad04b0889e5c0835d14fb0210
#
_entry.id   e3b0400ad04b0889e5c0835d14fb0210
#
_cell.length_a   1.000
_cell.length_b   1.000
_cell.length_c   1.000
_cell.angle_alpha   90.00
_cell.angle_beta   90.00
_cell.angle_gamma   90.00
#
_symmetry.space_group_name_H-M   'P 1'
#
loop_
_entity.id
_entity.type
_entity.pdbx_description
1 polymer ?
#
loop_
_entity_poly.entity_id
_entity_poly.type
_entity_poly.pdbx_seq_one_letter_code
_entity_poly.pdbx_strand_id
1 'polypeptide(L)'
;AFINQHIDLFGKEFYSDIYKKPGIRLTNPKPTNESIFSFKSSIENCKRCNLGMTRNKFVFGSGDPKADLLLVGEGPGEKEDLQGEPFVGRAGKLLDRILKAIGYTRKKKVFITNIVKCRPPDNRDPLPSEVKECSPYLDKQIDLIKPKLIVALGRVAGKTLLQKDILLKEMRNETHYFNSIPLRVTYHPAALLRNPSLKNETWKDFQYIRDFLGS
;
A
#
# COMPACT_ATOMS: atom_id res chain seq x y z
N ALA A 1 23.93 6.13 -15.68
CA ALA A 1 24.85 5.25 -14.94
C ALA A 1 24.13 4.47 -13.83
N PHE A 2 23.22 5.10 -13.06
CA PHE A 2 22.51 4.46 -11.93
C PHE A 2 21.50 3.37 -12.36
N ILE A 3 20.85 3.54 -13.50
CA ILE A 3 19.86 2.59 -14.04
C ILE A 3 20.51 1.28 -14.48
N ASN A 4 21.72 1.34 -15.07
CA ASN A 4 22.43 0.15 -15.52
C ASN A 4 22.95 -0.71 -14.34
N GLN A 5 23.38 -0.09 -13.23
CA GLN A 5 23.80 -0.82 -12.03
C GLN A 5 22.67 -1.62 -11.37
N HIS A 6 21.43 -1.13 -11.40
CA HIS A 6 20.29 -1.87 -10.86
C HIS A 6 19.84 -3.03 -11.78
N ILE A 7 19.99 -2.87 -13.09
CA ILE A 7 19.73 -3.94 -14.07
C ILE A 7 20.77 -5.05 -13.96
N ASP A 8 22.04 -4.70 -13.72
CA ASP A 8 23.14 -5.64 -13.54
C ASP A 8 23.05 -6.44 -12.22
N LEU A 9 22.47 -5.85 -11.18
CA LEU A 9 22.29 -6.52 -9.89
C LEU A 9 21.04 -7.41 -9.83
N PHE A 10 20.02 -7.12 -10.58
CA PHE A 10 18.69 -7.76 -10.42
C PHE A 10 18.07 -8.30 -11.72
N GLY A 11 18.72 -8.14 -12.89
CA GLY A 11 18.29 -8.65 -14.20
C GLY A 11 17.00 -8.01 -14.76
N LYS A 12 16.96 -7.78 -16.06
CA LYS A 12 15.74 -7.31 -16.77
C LYS A 12 14.53 -8.25 -16.61
N GLU A 13 14.79 -9.53 -16.42
CA GLU A 13 13.77 -10.59 -16.30
C GLU A 13 13.13 -10.61 -14.92
N PHE A 14 13.80 -10.07 -13.90
CA PHE A 14 13.36 -10.14 -12.51
C PHE A 14 11.98 -9.48 -12.28
N TYR A 15 11.71 -8.34 -12.93
CA TYR A 15 10.39 -7.71 -12.85
C TYR A 15 9.36 -8.39 -13.75
N SER A 16 9.76 -8.98 -14.88
CA SER A 16 8.84 -9.67 -15.80
C SER A 16 8.34 -10.99 -15.24
N ASP A 17 9.17 -11.73 -14.49
CA ASP A 17 8.83 -13.06 -13.97
C ASP A 17 8.00 -13.00 -12.68
N ILE A 18 8.16 -11.96 -11.87
CA ILE A 18 7.33 -11.75 -10.68
C ILE A 18 5.87 -11.51 -11.08
N TYR A 19 5.62 -10.96 -12.28
CA TYR A 19 4.31 -10.48 -12.69
C TYR A 19 3.75 -11.13 -13.97
N LYS A 20 4.46 -12.09 -14.60
CA LYS A 20 3.83 -12.98 -15.57
C LYS A 20 2.88 -13.91 -14.82
N LYS A 21 1.69 -13.44 -14.50
CA LYS A 21 0.59 -14.33 -14.14
C LYS A 21 0.26 -15.17 -15.38
N PRO A 22 0.43 -16.50 -15.36
CA PRO A 22 -0.27 -17.33 -16.33
C PRO A 22 -1.75 -16.99 -16.17
N GLY A 23 -2.46 -16.81 -17.28
CA GLY A 23 -3.85 -16.37 -17.31
C GLY A 23 -4.67 -17.05 -16.21
N ILE A 24 -5.04 -16.28 -15.20
CA ILE A 24 -5.95 -16.73 -14.18
C ILE A 24 -7.29 -16.93 -14.89
N ARG A 25 -7.68 -18.18 -15.15
CA ARG A 25 -9.08 -18.49 -15.39
C ARG A 25 -9.85 -17.88 -14.23
N LEU A 26 -10.70 -16.91 -14.54
CA LEU A 26 -11.72 -16.41 -13.63
C LEU A 26 -12.65 -17.60 -13.32
N THR A 27 -12.26 -18.46 -12.41
CA THR A 27 -13.22 -19.29 -11.70
C THR A 27 -13.99 -18.31 -10.84
N ASN A 28 -15.27 -18.10 -11.13
CA ASN A 28 -16.15 -17.34 -10.26
C ASN A 28 -15.90 -17.81 -8.82
N PRO A 29 -15.33 -16.93 -7.94
CA PRO A 29 -15.15 -17.34 -6.57
C PRO A 29 -16.53 -17.61 -6.00
N LYS A 30 -16.77 -18.81 -5.47
CA LYS A 30 -17.93 -19.06 -4.60
C LYS A 30 -17.97 -17.90 -3.60
N PRO A 31 -19.14 -17.29 -3.33
CA PRO A 31 -19.25 -16.24 -2.34
C PRO A 31 -18.78 -16.81 -1.00
N THR A 32 -17.55 -16.53 -0.62
CA THR A 32 -17.06 -16.85 0.72
C THR A 32 -17.62 -15.78 1.64
N ASN A 33 -18.37 -16.18 2.66
CA ASN A 33 -18.81 -15.30 3.76
C ASN A 33 -17.62 -14.80 4.61
N GLU A 34 -16.44 -14.72 4.01
CA GLU A 34 -15.21 -14.30 4.68
C GLU A 34 -15.20 -12.80 4.87
N SER A 35 -15.07 -12.38 6.11
CA SER A 35 -14.92 -10.97 6.48
C SER A 35 -13.45 -10.56 6.50
N ILE A 36 -13.17 -9.27 6.42
CA ILE A 36 -11.82 -8.72 6.59
C ILE A 36 -11.23 -9.11 7.97
N PHE A 37 -12.08 -9.28 8.99
CA PHE A 37 -11.66 -9.64 10.34
C PHE A 37 -11.29 -11.14 10.44
N SER A 38 -12.09 -12.04 9.86
CA SER A 38 -11.75 -13.48 9.81
C SER A 38 -10.48 -13.71 8.99
N PHE A 39 -10.31 -12.98 7.89
CA PHE A 39 -9.08 -13.00 7.11
C PHE A 39 -7.87 -12.53 7.92
N LYS A 40 -7.99 -11.43 8.69
CA LYS A 40 -6.92 -10.98 9.60
C LYS A 40 -6.48 -12.11 10.52
N SER A 41 -7.43 -12.75 11.23
CA SER A 41 -7.13 -13.81 12.20
C SER A 41 -6.48 -15.04 11.55
N SER A 42 -6.81 -15.35 10.30
CA SER A 42 -6.22 -16.50 9.58
C SER A 42 -4.75 -16.31 9.18
N ILE A 43 -4.26 -15.05 9.11
CA ILE A 43 -2.91 -14.74 8.62
C ILE A 43 -2.00 -14.02 9.64
N GLU A 44 -2.49 -13.64 10.82
CA GLU A 44 -1.71 -12.85 11.78
C GLU A 44 -0.43 -13.54 12.26
N ASN A 45 -0.39 -14.86 12.25
CA ASN A 45 0.77 -15.68 12.60
C ASN A 45 1.68 -16.03 11.41
N CYS A 46 1.53 -15.34 10.26
CA CYS A 46 2.27 -15.59 9.04
C CYS A 46 3.79 -15.55 9.26
N LYS A 47 4.50 -16.57 8.71
CA LYS A 47 5.97 -16.68 8.68
C LYS A 47 6.49 -17.02 7.27
N ARG A 48 5.80 -16.57 6.22
CA ARG A 48 6.14 -16.90 4.82
C ARG A 48 7.45 -16.28 4.32
N CYS A 49 7.92 -15.22 4.98
CA CYS A 49 9.20 -14.58 4.67
C CYS A 49 9.96 -14.21 5.96
N ASN A 50 11.22 -13.83 5.82
CA ASN A 50 12.09 -13.51 6.95
C ASN A 50 11.56 -12.38 7.83
N LEU A 51 10.78 -11.43 7.28
CA LEU A 51 10.18 -10.36 8.08
C LEU A 51 9.21 -10.90 9.14
N GLY A 52 8.61 -12.05 8.90
CA GLY A 52 7.74 -12.71 9.88
C GLY A 52 8.48 -13.28 11.08
N MET A 53 9.79 -13.43 11.00
CA MET A 53 10.62 -13.94 12.09
C MET A 53 11.17 -12.83 12.99
N THR A 54 11.24 -11.60 12.50
CA THR A 54 11.90 -10.47 13.17
C THR A 54 10.93 -9.39 13.64
N ARG A 55 9.67 -9.40 13.19
CA ARG A 55 8.65 -8.44 13.62
C ARG A 55 8.26 -8.61 15.08
N ASN A 56 7.84 -7.54 15.73
CA ASN A 56 7.15 -7.60 17.01
C ASN A 56 5.67 -7.97 16.82
N LYS A 57 4.96 -7.24 15.95
CA LYS A 57 3.54 -7.48 15.65
C LYS A 57 3.27 -7.49 14.17
N PHE A 58 2.26 -8.26 13.78
CA PHE A 58 1.75 -8.26 12.42
C PHE A 58 0.85 -7.03 12.20
N VAL A 59 1.20 -6.18 11.24
CA VAL A 59 0.47 -4.95 10.92
C VAL A 59 -0.45 -5.22 9.73
N PHE A 60 -1.61 -5.79 10.00
CA PHE A 60 -2.58 -6.16 8.96
C PHE A 60 -3.08 -4.96 8.15
N GLY A 61 -3.43 -3.91 8.82
CA GLY A 61 -4.17 -2.76 8.34
C GLY A 61 -5.29 -2.41 9.32
N SER A 62 -5.84 -1.22 9.19
CA SER A 62 -6.94 -0.75 10.03
C SER A 62 -7.83 0.23 9.30
N GLY A 63 -9.09 0.30 9.72
CA GLY A 63 -10.06 1.24 9.14
C GLY A 63 -11.45 0.63 8.96
N ASP A 64 -12.20 1.25 8.05
CA ASP A 64 -13.56 0.84 7.69
C ASP A 64 -13.50 -0.41 6.77
N PRO A 65 -14.11 -1.53 7.14
CA PRO A 65 -14.18 -2.72 6.29
C PRO A 65 -14.89 -2.50 4.95
N LYS A 66 -15.72 -1.46 4.87
CA LYS A 66 -16.46 -1.05 3.66
C LYS A 66 -15.93 0.28 3.12
N ALA A 67 -14.61 0.47 3.18
CA ALA A 67 -13.99 1.72 2.79
C ALA A 67 -14.14 2.01 1.29
N ASP A 68 -14.54 3.23 0.95
CA ASP A 68 -14.47 3.75 -0.42
C ASP A 68 -13.02 4.04 -0.84
N LEU A 69 -12.17 4.40 0.13
CA LEU A 69 -10.77 4.77 -0.05
C LEU A 69 -9.83 3.78 0.63
N LEU A 70 -8.97 3.13 -0.15
CA LEU A 70 -7.89 2.28 0.35
C LEU A 70 -6.55 3.01 0.22
N LEU A 71 -5.89 3.27 1.34
CA LEU A 71 -4.53 3.82 1.36
C LEU A 71 -3.51 2.69 1.54
N VAL A 72 -2.52 2.64 0.67
CA VAL A 72 -1.48 1.60 0.69
C VAL A 72 -0.11 2.24 0.83
N GLY A 73 0.52 2.03 1.98
CA GLY A 73 1.91 2.40 2.24
C GLY A 73 2.89 1.29 1.85
N GLU A 74 4.16 1.50 2.16
CA GLU A 74 5.25 0.56 1.88
C GLU A 74 5.28 -0.59 2.88
N GLY A 75 5.50 -0.30 4.14
CA GLY A 75 5.64 -1.25 5.23
C GLY A 75 5.54 -0.58 6.60
N PRO A 76 5.43 -1.38 7.69
CA PRO A 76 5.44 -0.85 9.04
C PRO A 76 6.78 -0.23 9.42
N GLY A 77 6.75 0.91 10.10
CA GLY A 77 7.88 1.44 10.84
C GLY A 77 7.93 0.87 12.26
N GLU A 78 8.87 1.36 13.08
CA GLU A 78 9.07 0.89 14.44
C GLU A 78 7.83 1.02 15.33
N LYS A 79 7.16 2.16 15.30
CA LYS A 79 5.95 2.39 16.13
C LYS A 79 4.80 1.52 15.68
N GLU A 80 4.65 1.31 14.40
CA GLU A 80 3.64 0.45 13.80
C GLU A 80 3.87 -1.02 14.19
N ASP A 81 5.12 -1.47 14.14
CA ASP A 81 5.53 -2.82 14.53
C ASP A 81 5.28 -3.10 16.02
N LEU A 82 5.53 -2.11 16.89
CA LEU A 82 5.25 -2.21 18.33
C LEU A 82 3.73 -2.21 18.65
N GLN A 83 2.94 -1.43 17.91
CA GLN A 83 1.51 -1.26 18.19
C GLN A 83 0.62 -2.26 17.42
N GLY A 84 1.07 -2.76 16.26
CA GLY A 84 0.30 -3.64 15.38
C GLY A 84 -0.69 -2.90 14.49
N GLU A 85 -0.57 -1.57 14.38
CA GLU A 85 -1.44 -0.74 13.55
C GLU A 85 -0.65 0.11 12.55
N PRO A 86 -1.14 0.33 11.32
CA PRO A 86 -0.46 1.13 10.31
C PRO A 86 -0.55 2.63 10.62
N PHE A 87 0.50 3.37 10.28
CA PHE A 87 0.54 4.83 10.35
C PHE A 87 0.17 5.41 11.72
N VAL A 88 0.81 4.94 12.79
CA VAL A 88 0.62 5.45 14.18
C VAL A 88 1.71 6.46 14.60
N GLY A 89 2.83 6.50 13.89
CA GLY A 89 3.92 7.43 14.12
C GLY A 89 3.63 8.86 13.64
N ARG A 90 4.68 9.69 13.58
CA ARG A 90 4.59 11.12 13.14
C ARG A 90 3.98 11.26 11.73
N ALA A 91 4.36 10.37 10.81
CA ALA A 91 3.84 10.33 9.45
C ALA A 91 2.34 10.00 9.44
N GLY A 92 1.91 9.07 10.28
CA GLY A 92 0.50 8.70 10.43
C GLY A 92 -0.35 9.84 10.99
N LYS A 93 0.15 10.56 12.01
CA LYS A 93 -0.54 11.75 12.54
C LYS A 93 -0.71 12.86 11.49
N LEU A 94 0.26 12.99 10.57
CA LEU A 94 0.12 13.91 9.44
C LEU A 94 -0.94 13.42 8.46
N LEU A 95 -0.95 12.11 8.14
CA LEU A 95 -1.96 11.51 7.27
C LEU A 95 -3.37 11.72 7.83
N ASP A 96 -3.57 11.52 9.14
CA ASP A 96 -4.85 11.76 9.79
C ASP A 96 -5.34 13.20 9.64
N ARG A 97 -4.43 14.18 9.74
CA ARG A 97 -4.77 15.59 9.53
C ARG A 97 -5.15 15.87 8.08
N ILE A 98 -4.45 15.27 7.12
CA ILE A 98 -4.77 15.41 5.70
C ILE A 98 -6.13 14.79 5.40
N LEU A 99 -6.41 13.59 5.89
CA LEU A 99 -7.70 12.93 5.74
C LEU A 99 -8.84 13.77 6.33
N LYS A 100 -8.66 14.29 7.56
CA LYS A 100 -9.63 15.16 8.20
C LYS A 100 -9.94 16.41 7.37
N ALA A 101 -8.94 17.00 6.74
CA ALA A 101 -9.10 18.20 5.90
C ALA A 101 -9.93 17.95 4.64
N ILE A 102 -10.04 16.70 4.18
CA ILE A 102 -10.91 16.31 3.05
C ILE A 102 -12.22 15.63 3.50
N GLY A 103 -12.54 15.68 4.82
CA GLY A 103 -13.79 15.12 5.37
C GLY A 103 -13.78 13.61 5.63
N TYR A 104 -12.60 12.96 5.65
CA TYR A 104 -12.43 11.53 5.85
C TYR A 104 -11.76 11.23 7.21
N THR A 105 -12.00 10.04 7.73
CA THR A 105 -11.30 9.53 8.92
C THR A 105 -11.01 8.04 8.77
N ARG A 106 -10.02 7.50 9.49
CA ARG A 106 -9.74 6.06 9.50
C ARG A 106 -10.97 5.20 9.82
N LYS A 107 -11.86 5.69 10.70
CA LYS A 107 -13.05 4.95 11.14
C LYS A 107 -14.23 5.02 10.16
N LYS A 108 -14.15 5.89 9.16
CA LYS A 108 -15.25 6.13 8.23
C LYS A 108 -14.72 6.32 6.82
N LYS A 109 -15.11 5.40 5.92
CA LYS A 109 -14.80 5.40 4.48
C LYS A 109 -13.34 5.21 4.10
N VAL A 110 -12.42 4.95 5.04
CA VAL A 110 -10.99 4.75 4.78
C VAL A 110 -10.51 3.44 5.38
N PHE A 111 -9.72 2.68 4.63
CA PHE A 111 -8.91 1.59 5.15
C PHE A 111 -7.45 1.86 4.81
N ILE A 112 -6.54 1.63 5.75
CA ILE A 112 -5.12 1.89 5.62
C ILE A 112 -4.36 0.59 5.79
N THR A 113 -3.50 0.27 4.85
CA THR A 113 -2.63 -0.91 4.88
C THR A 113 -1.27 -0.61 4.27
N ASN A 114 -0.42 -1.63 4.10
CA ASN A 114 0.90 -1.54 3.47
C ASN A 114 1.08 -2.69 2.47
N ILE A 115 2.08 -2.56 1.60
CA ILE A 115 2.52 -3.65 0.71
C ILE A 115 2.98 -4.84 1.54
N VAL A 116 3.91 -4.63 2.49
CA VAL A 116 4.31 -5.68 3.44
C VAL A 116 3.70 -5.44 4.81
N LYS A 117 3.34 -6.54 5.52
CA LYS A 117 2.64 -6.48 6.81
C LYS A 117 3.59 -6.58 8.01
N CYS A 118 4.86 -6.74 7.77
CA CYS A 118 5.91 -6.86 8.78
C CYS A 118 6.98 -5.80 8.53
N ARG A 119 7.61 -5.31 9.59
CA ARG A 119 8.65 -4.27 9.52
C ARG A 119 9.93 -4.84 8.90
N PRO A 120 10.47 -4.24 7.82
CA PRO A 120 11.82 -4.55 7.36
C PRO A 120 12.87 -4.04 8.37
N PRO A 121 13.98 -4.77 8.57
CA PRO A 121 15.09 -4.32 9.42
C PRO A 121 15.53 -2.90 9.04
N ASP A 122 15.79 -2.06 10.05
CA ASP A 122 16.22 -0.66 9.91
C ASP A 122 15.33 0.21 9.02
N ASN A 123 14.09 -0.22 8.80
CA ASN A 123 13.11 0.41 7.89
C ASN A 123 13.64 0.55 6.45
N ARG A 124 14.46 -0.41 5.98
CA ARG A 124 14.85 -0.49 4.57
C ARG A 124 13.65 -0.73 3.66
N ASP A 125 13.80 -0.46 2.37
CA ASP A 125 12.79 -0.90 1.39
C ASP A 125 12.61 -2.43 1.49
N PRO A 126 11.38 -2.95 1.35
CA PRO A 126 11.14 -4.39 1.30
C PRO A 126 11.84 -5.03 0.10
N LEU A 127 12.40 -6.22 0.30
CA LEU A 127 12.97 -7.00 -0.80
C LEU A 127 11.85 -7.50 -1.72
N PRO A 128 12.13 -7.68 -3.02
CA PRO A 128 11.14 -8.21 -3.96
C PRO A 128 10.57 -9.57 -3.55
N SER A 129 11.38 -10.45 -2.96
CA SER A 129 10.91 -11.72 -2.40
C SER A 129 9.92 -11.53 -1.25
N GLU A 130 10.14 -10.53 -0.38
CA GLU A 130 9.25 -10.20 0.73
C GLU A 130 7.92 -9.63 0.21
N VAL A 131 7.99 -8.77 -0.81
CA VAL A 131 6.80 -8.23 -1.51
C VAL A 131 6.00 -9.38 -2.15
N LYS A 132 6.67 -10.28 -2.89
CA LYS A 132 6.04 -11.43 -3.55
C LYS A 132 5.25 -12.30 -2.56
N GLU A 133 5.86 -12.62 -1.41
CA GLU A 133 5.21 -13.42 -0.38
C GLU A 133 4.04 -12.72 0.30
N CYS A 134 4.07 -11.39 0.38
CA CYS A 134 3.07 -10.59 1.07
C CYS A 134 1.93 -10.09 0.16
N SER A 135 2.17 -9.96 -1.15
CA SER A 135 1.19 -9.44 -2.13
C SER A 135 -0.14 -10.17 -2.14
N PRO A 136 -0.22 -11.52 -2.01
CA PRO A 136 -1.51 -12.20 -1.97
C PRO A 136 -2.43 -11.73 -0.83
N TYR A 137 -1.86 -11.25 0.28
CA TYR A 137 -2.65 -10.69 1.37
C TYR A 137 -3.25 -9.33 1.03
N LEU A 138 -2.49 -8.49 0.31
CA LEU A 138 -3.00 -7.20 -0.16
C LEU A 138 -4.09 -7.40 -1.22
N ASP A 139 -3.88 -8.31 -2.18
CA ASP A 139 -4.87 -8.66 -3.20
C ASP A 139 -6.19 -9.08 -2.52
N LYS A 140 -6.11 -9.98 -1.53
CA LYS A 140 -7.28 -10.45 -0.78
C LYS A 140 -7.95 -9.33 0.02
N GLN A 141 -7.19 -8.41 0.60
CA GLN A 141 -7.74 -7.23 1.28
C GLN A 141 -8.52 -6.34 0.31
N ILE A 142 -7.99 -6.11 -0.88
CA ILE A 142 -8.66 -5.32 -1.93
C ILE A 142 -9.97 -6.00 -2.35
N ASP A 143 -9.95 -7.32 -2.56
CA ASP A 143 -11.13 -8.11 -2.93
C ASP A 143 -12.22 -8.10 -1.85
N LEU A 144 -11.85 -8.07 -0.57
CA LEU A 144 -12.80 -8.04 0.55
C LEU A 144 -13.36 -6.63 0.80
N ILE A 145 -12.54 -5.60 0.69
CA ILE A 145 -12.92 -4.19 0.94
C ILE A 145 -13.68 -3.62 -0.26
N LYS A 146 -13.27 -3.95 -1.49
CA LYS A 146 -13.81 -3.44 -2.77
C LYS A 146 -13.83 -1.92 -2.82
N PRO A 147 -12.69 -1.26 -2.63
CA PRO A 147 -12.63 0.19 -2.60
C PRO A 147 -12.98 0.79 -3.97
N LYS A 148 -13.50 2.01 -3.99
CA LYS A 148 -13.72 2.79 -5.22
C LYS A 148 -12.44 3.42 -5.75
N LEU A 149 -11.48 3.67 -4.85
CA LEU A 149 -10.19 4.27 -5.17
C LEU A 149 -9.08 3.69 -4.29
N ILE A 150 -7.96 3.32 -4.91
CA ILE A 150 -6.72 2.97 -4.23
C ILE A 150 -5.76 4.16 -4.33
N VAL A 151 -5.07 4.48 -3.23
CA VAL A 151 -4.02 5.51 -3.23
C VAL A 151 -2.73 4.91 -2.69
N ALA A 152 -1.72 4.85 -3.54
CA ALA A 152 -0.37 4.45 -3.17
C ALA A 152 0.37 5.62 -2.51
N LEU A 153 0.85 5.42 -1.30
CA LEU A 153 1.59 6.41 -0.52
C LEU A 153 3.10 6.19 -0.70
N GLY A 154 3.69 6.93 -1.64
CA GLY A 154 5.13 6.93 -1.89
C GLY A 154 5.58 6.00 -3.03
N ARG A 155 6.90 6.02 -3.25
CA ARG A 155 7.55 5.38 -4.39
C ARG A 155 7.37 3.86 -4.40
N VAL A 156 7.66 3.21 -3.29
CA VAL A 156 7.64 1.74 -3.22
C VAL A 156 6.23 1.20 -3.44
N ALA A 157 5.23 1.77 -2.76
CA ALA A 157 3.83 1.39 -2.96
C ALA A 157 3.37 1.65 -4.40
N GLY A 158 3.74 2.81 -4.98
CA GLY A 158 3.43 3.14 -6.37
C GLY A 158 4.03 2.15 -7.37
N LYS A 159 5.34 1.90 -7.29
CA LYS A 159 6.03 0.94 -8.17
C LYS A 159 5.43 -0.46 -8.07
N THR A 160 5.17 -0.93 -6.84
CA THR A 160 4.61 -2.26 -6.60
C THR A 160 3.22 -2.41 -7.21
N LEU A 161 2.31 -1.47 -6.96
CA LEU A 161 0.94 -1.55 -7.46
C LEU A 161 0.85 -1.30 -8.97
N LEU A 162 1.70 -0.42 -9.53
CA LEU A 162 1.75 -0.16 -10.96
C LEU A 162 2.54 -1.21 -11.74
N GLN A 163 3.37 -2.01 -11.05
CA GLN A 163 4.30 -2.95 -11.68
C GLN A 163 5.23 -2.25 -12.69
N LYS A 164 5.65 -1.01 -12.35
CA LYS A 164 6.50 -0.16 -13.20
C LYS A 164 7.64 0.42 -12.39
N ASP A 165 8.84 0.40 -12.94
CA ASP A 165 10.01 1.04 -12.35
C ASP A 165 10.21 2.44 -12.94
N ILE A 166 9.35 3.37 -12.55
CA ILE A 166 9.36 4.77 -12.97
C ILE A 166 9.48 5.71 -11.76
N LEU A 167 9.82 6.96 -12.00
CA LEU A 167 9.96 7.95 -10.94
C LEU A 167 8.60 8.31 -10.33
N LEU A 168 8.59 8.64 -9.04
CA LEU A 168 7.36 9.03 -8.34
C LEU A 168 6.62 10.18 -9.04
N LYS A 169 7.35 11.17 -9.56
CA LYS A 169 6.78 12.29 -10.30
C LYS A 169 6.02 11.88 -11.58
N GLU A 170 6.45 10.77 -12.20
CA GLU A 170 5.83 10.23 -13.40
C GLU A 170 4.58 9.40 -13.08
N MET A 171 4.52 8.81 -11.87
CA MET A 171 3.35 8.09 -11.39
C MET A 171 2.23 9.02 -10.89
N ARG A 172 2.58 10.26 -10.48
CA ARG A 172 1.62 11.24 -9.96
C ARG A 172 0.85 11.91 -11.10
N ASN A 173 -0.21 12.62 -10.74
CA ASN A 173 -1.08 13.41 -11.63
C ASN A 173 -1.88 12.60 -12.67
N GLU A 174 -1.68 11.30 -12.75
CA GLU A 174 -2.42 10.40 -13.63
C GLU A 174 -3.29 9.44 -12.82
N THR A 175 -4.40 9.00 -13.41
CA THR A 175 -5.19 7.91 -12.87
C THR A 175 -4.76 6.62 -13.54
N HIS A 176 -4.18 5.74 -12.76
CA HIS A 176 -3.85 4.38 -13.15
C HIS A 176 -4.94 3.41 -12.71
N TYR A 177 -4.74 2.12 -12.97
CA TYR A 177 -5.70 1.09 -12.57
C TYR A 177 -4.98 -0.12 -11.97
N PHE A 178 -5.54 -0.65 -10.91
CA PHE A 178 -5.15 -1.92 -10.30
C PHE A 178 -6.37 -2.85 -10.29
N ASN A 179 -6.33 -3.95 -11.06
CA ASN A 179 -7.48 -4.86 -11.21
C ASN A 179 -8.80 -4.12 -11.51
N SER A 180 -8.79 -3.18 -12.45
CA SER A 180 -9.92 -2.31 -12.83
C SER A 180 -10.36 -1.28 -11.78
N ILE A 181 -9.72 -1.20 -10.62
CA ILE A 181 -9.96 -0.18 -9.61
C ILE A 181 -9.07 1.02 -9.90
N PRO A 182 -9.60 2.25 -9.95
CA PRO A 182 -8.80 3.46 -10.09
C PRO A 182 -7.71 3.55 -9.02
N LEU A 183 -6.49 3.90 -9.43
CA LEU A 183 -5.30 4.01 -8.59
C LEU A 183 -4.64 5.36 -8.78
N ARG A 184 -4.39 6.07 -7.69
CA ARG A 184 -3.60 7.29 -7.65
C ARG A 184 -2.32 7.07 -6.84
N VAL A 185 -1.28 7.83 -7.16
CA VAL A 185 -0.02 7.82 -6.42
C VAL A 185 0.24 9.20 -5.86
N THR A 186 0.67 9.30 -4.61
CA THR A 186 1.05 10.57 -3.97
C THR A 186 2.32 10.40 -3.13
N TYR A 187 2.85 11.48 -2.59
CA TYR A 187 4.00 11.42 -1.69
C TYR A 187 3.66 10.70 -0.38
N HIS A 188 4.61 9.91 0.13
CA HIS A 188 4.48 9.32 1.44
C HIS A 188 4.50 10.41 2.53
N PRO A 189 3.63 10.36 3.56
CA PRO A 189 3.58 11.38 4.61
C PRO A 189 4.92 11.64 5.31
N ALA A 190 5.79 10.62 5.43
CA ALA A 190 7.14 10.79 5.96
C ALA A 190 8.03 11.69 5.08
N ALA A 191 7.81 11.71 3.75
CA ALA A 191 8.53 12.60 2.86
C ALA A 191 8.13 14.06 3.10
N LEU A 192 6.87 14.34 3.40
CA LEU A 192 6.37 15.69 3.71
C LEU A 192 6.93 16.24 5.02
N LEU A 193 7.29 15.35 5.96
CA LEU A 193 7.96 15.75 7.20
C LEU A 193 9.43 16.11 6.97
N ARG A 194 10.10 15.45 6.03
CA ARG A 194 11.49 15.75 5.66
C ARG A 194 11.60 16.93 4.70
N ASN A 195 10.65 17.04 3.78
CA ASN A 195 10.60 18.13 2.80
C ASN A 195 9.20 18.75 2.75
N PRO A 196 8.97 19.85 3.51
CA PRO A 196 7.68 20.54 3.57
C PRO A 196 7.21 21.14 2.23
N SER A 197 8.10 21.38 1.26
CA SER A 197 7.71 21.93 -0.05
C SER A 197 6.77 21.02 -0.83
N LEU A 198 6.81 19.70 -0.56
CA LEU A 198 5.94 18.71 -1.19
C LEU A 198 4.48 18.76 -0.72
N LYS A 199 4.17 19.55 0.33
CA LYS A 199 2.81 19.60 0.90
C LYS A 199 1.78 20.16 -0.07
N ASN A 200 2.13 21.19 -0.84
CA ASN A 200 1.20 21.81 -1.79
C ASN A 200 0.79 20.83 -2.90
N GLU A 201 1.74 20.06 -3.42
CA GLU A 201 1.45 19.05 -4.43
C GLU A 201 0.63 17.91 -3.86
N THR A 202 0.99 17.43 -2.66
CA THR A 202 0.20 16.40 -1.97
C THR A 202 -1.22 16.88 -1.67
N TRP A 203 -1.38 18.15 -1.32
CA TRP A 203 -2.72 18.72 -1.08
C TRP A 203 -3.59 18.68 -2.33
N LYS A 204 -3.04 18.99 -3.50
CA LYS A 204 -3.75 18.83 -4.79
C LYS A 204 -4.17 17.38 -5.04
N ASP A 205 -3.31 16.40 -4.72
CA ASP A 205 -3.66 15.00 -4.85
C ASP A 205 -4.85 14.64 -3.94
N PHE A 206 -4.86 15.11 -2.69
CA PHE A 206 -5.97 14.83 -1.76
C PHE A 206 -7.26 15.61 -2.10
N GLN A 207 -7.17 16.81 -2.68
CA GLN A 207 -8.33 17.49 -3.25
C GLN A 207 -8.96 16.67 -4.38
N TYR A 208 -8.14 16.16 -5.31
CA TYR A 208 -8.62 15.24 -6.35
C TYR A 208 -9.32 14.01 -5.76
N ILE A 209 -8.73 13.38 -4.73
CA ILE A 209 -9.33 12.21 -4.05
C ILE A 209 -10.70 12.55 -3.48
N ARG A 210 -10.83 13.71 -2.81
CA ARG A 210 -12.09 14.21 -2.26
C ARG A 210 -13.14 14.36 -3.36
N ASP A 211 -12.77 15.03 -4.44
CA ASP A 211 -13.71 15.37 -5.52
C ASP A 211 -14.12 14.12 -6.30
N PHE A 212 -13.19 13.18 -6.52
CA PHE A 212 -13.49 11.89 -7.15
C PHE A 212 -14.45 11.01 -6.34
N LEU A 213 -14.31 10.99 -5.02
CA LEU A 213 -15.14 10.16 -4.13
C LEU A 213 -16.42 10.88 -3.66
N GLY A 214 -16.50 12.18 -3.81
CA GLY A 214 -17.67 13.01 -3.46
C GLY A 214 -18.68 13.18 -4.58
N SER A 215 -18.29 12.78 -5.79
CA SER A 215 -19.15 12.77 -7.00
C SER A 215 -19.95 11.41 -7.11
#